data_f9d4e50533d7ffaaae18fd93c6e42099
#
_entry.id   f9d4e50533d7ffaaae18fd93c6e42099
#
_cell.length_a   1.000
_cell.length_b   1.000
_cell.length_c   1.000
_cell.angle_alpha   90.00
_cell.angle_beta   90.00
_cell.angle_gamma   90.00
#
_symmetry.space_group_name_H-M   'P 1'
#
loop_
_entity.id
_entity.type
_entity.pdbx_description
1 polymer ?
#
loop_
_entity_poly.entity_id
_entity_poly.type
_entity_poly.pdbx_seq_one_letter_code
_entity_poly.pdbx_strand_id
1 'polypeptide(L)'
;GEFGSLREINLIRDNIIIESLDVYDLLIEGKYNLKKRLRSGDVVFVEARKNIVTIDGAINRPAKYEAGDDQKLISIIEYANGINRNADLKNISLERLVDGSLKTIPVPNDSYFDAINVEDGDLIYIREYPYREAKISGAVLKPGTYTMAAGDTINDLIKKAGGYTENAYQFGAVYLNEDAKAVNELSKEILYQEFLDNIIAVSQQNIGG
;
A
#
# COMPACT_ATOMS: atom_id res chain seq x y z
N GLY A 1 19.62 21.40 9.53
CA GLY A 1 19.71 21.71 8.10
C GLY A 1 19.28 20.49 7.28
N GLU A 2 19.06 20.67 5.99
CA GLU A 2 18.51 19.65 5.09
C GLU A 2 19.38 18.36 4.99
N PHE A 3 20.63 18.45 5.39
CA PHE A 3 21.62 17.37 5.26
C PHE A 3 22.12 16.80 6.58
N GLY A 4 21.64 17.30 7.72
CA GLY A 4 22.03 16.81 9.03
C GLY A 4 21.24 15.57 9.43
N SER A 5 21.91 14.62 10.08
CA SER A 5 21.30 13.44 10.68
C SER A 5 20.43 13.81 11.88
N LEU A 6 19.29 13.14 12.02
CA LEU A 6 18.49 13.16 13.25
C LEU A 6 18.88 12.00 14.19
N ARG A 7 19.75 11.11 13.74
CA ARG A 7 20.15 9.91 14.46
C ARG A 7 21.55 9.96 15.06
N GLU A 8 22.41 10.82 14.54
CA GLU A 8 23.79 10.94 14.97
C GLU A 8 24.13 12.39 15.35
N ILE A 9 23.67 12.80 16.54
CA ILE A 9 23.98 14.10 17.14
C ILE A 9 24.90 13.87 18.31
N ASN A 10 26.15 14.32 18.21
CA ASN A 10 27.21 14.06 19.14
C ASN A 10 27.53 15.31 19.98
N LEU A 11 27.61 15.14 21.30
CA LEU A 11 28.15 16.13 22.22
C LEU A 11 29.63 15.83 22.45
N ILE A 12 30.49 16.75 21.99
CA ILE A 12 31.93 16.62 22.05
C ILE A 12 32.47 17.57 23.11
N ARG A 13 33.33 17.06 23.98
CA ARG A 13 34.05 17.81 25.00
C ARG A 13 35.52 17.34 24.99
N ASP A 14 36.47 18.28 24.97
CA ASP A 14 37.90 17.98 24.94
C ASP A 14 38.27 16.97 23.83
N ASN A 15 37.67 17.14 22.64
CA ASN A 15 37.79 16.27 21.47
C ASN A 15 37.35 14.82 21.67
N ILE A 16 36.50 14.56 22.69
CA ILE A 16 35.96 13.24 22.97
C ILE A 16 34.41 13.32 22.89
N ILE A 17 33.81 12.36 22.20
CA ILE A 17 32.32 12.22 22.23
C ILE A 17 31.92 11.74 23.62
N ILE A 18 31.21 12.59 24.36
CA ILE A 18 30.76 12.32 25.72
C ILE A 18 29.30 11.88 25.82
N GLU A 19 28.53 12.14 24.78
CA GLU A 19 27.14 11.71 24.66
C GLU A 19 26.71 11.75 23.18
N SER A 20 25.90 10.78 22.75
CA SER A 20 25.25 10.75 21.45
C SER A 20 23.74 10.74 21.62
N LEU A 21 23.03 11.47 20.78
CA LEU A 21 21.58 11.56 20.74
C LEU A 21 21.07 11.03 19.41
N ASP A 22 20.18 10.06 19.48
CA ASP A 22 19.27 9.69 18.40
C ASP A 22 17.90 10.34 18.68
N VAL A 23 17.47 11.25 17.81
CA VAL A 23 16.19 11.96 17.98
C VAL A 23 15.01 11.01 17.68
N TYR A 24 15.23 9.92 16.96
CA TYR A 24 14.20 8.91 16.73
C TYR A 24 13.81 8.20 18.04
N ASP A 25 14.76 7.92 18.93
CA ASP A 25 14.47 7.38 20.27
C ASP A 25 13.49 8.30 21.03
N LEU A 26 13.71 9.61 20.92
CA LEU A 26 12.83 10.60 21.55
C LEU A 26 11.48 10.73 20.87
N LEU A 27 11.45 10.91 19.53
CA LEU A 27 10.24 11.26 18.78
C LEU A 27 9.31 10.06 18.54
N ILE A 28 9.90 8.88 18.41
CA ILE A 28 9.16 7.66 18.06
C ILE A 28 8.94 6.80 19.30
N GLU A 29 9.98 6.59 20.10
CA GLU A 29 9.93 5.70 21.25
C GLU A 29 9.63 6.43 22.57
N GLY A 30 9.64 7.76 22.59
CA GLY A 30 9.44 8.55 23.80
C GLY A 30 10.58 8.43 24.82
N LYS A 31 11.72 7.88 24.42
CA LYS A 31 12.89 7.68 25.27
C LYS A 31 13.72 8.94 25.32
N TYR A 32 13.96 9.46 26.50
CA TYR A 32 14.81 10.62 26.72
C TYR A 32 15.92 10.26 27.73
N ASN A 33 17.14 10.13 27.23
CA ASN A 33 18.29 9.67 28.01
C ASN A 33 19.44 10.68 28.10
N LEU A 34 19.21 11.96 27.78
CA LEU A 34 20.27 12.97 27.88
C LEU A 34 20.63 13.23 29.35
N LYS A 35 21.86 12.89 29.74
CA LYS A 35 22.38 12.99 31.10
C LYS A 35 23.36 14.13 31.28
N LYS A 36 24.00 14.57 30.19
CA LYS A 36 25.06 15.59 30.27
C LYS A 36 24.48 16.99 30.09
N ARG A 37 24.93 17.92 30.89
CA ARG A 37 24.64 19.35 30.73
C ARG A 37 25.71 19.99 29.86
N LEU A 38 25.30 20.91 28.98
CA LEU A 38 26.20 21.71 28.19
C LEU A 38 27.11 22.57 29.08
N ARG A 39 28.36 22.71 28.64
CA ARG A 39 29.38 23.55 29.31
C ARG A 39 30.03 24.45 28.28
N SER A 40 30.65 25.50 28.71
CA SER A 40 31.47 26.34 27.84
C SER A 40 32.60 25.52 27.22
N GLY A 41 32.77 25.63 25.91
CA GLY A 41 33.75 24.86 25.14
C GLY A 41 33.22 23.53 24.58
N ASP A 42 32.02 23.12 24.92
CA ASP A 42 31.39 21.96 24.27
C ASP A 42 31.03 22.25 22.79
N VAL A 43 31.12 21.24 21.98
CA VAL A 43 30.72 21.25 20.56
C VAL A 43 29.59 20.27 20.39
N VAL A 44 28.45 20.73 19.82
CA VAL A 44 27.40 19.85 19.35
C VAL A 44 27.63 19.60 17.86
N PHE A 45 27.96 18.39 17.51
CA PHE A 45 28.24 17.98 16.13
C PHE A 45 27.09 17.15 15.60
N VAL A 46 26.51 17.58 14.50
CA VAL A 46 25.45 16.89 13.78
C VAL A 46 26.06 16.25 12.56
N GLU A 47 26.08 14.95 12.52
CA GLU A 47 26.62 14.22 11.36
C GLU A 47 25.79 14.41 10.09
N ALA A 48 26.34 14.11 8.94
CA ALA A 48 25.56 14.03 7.71
C ALA A 48 24.61 12.82 7.78
N ARG A 49 23.37 13.03 7.35
CA ARG A 49 22.42 11.91 7.25
C ARG A 49 22.95 10.87 6.25
N LYS A 50 22.72 9.61 6.57
CA LYS A 50 23.14 8.46 5.75
C LYS A 50 21.95 7.90 4.98
N ASN A 51 21.59 6.68 5.25
CA ASN A 51 20.60 5.90 4.52
C ASN A 51 19.18 6.51 4.60
N ILE A 52 18.65 6.97 3.49
CA ILE A 52 17.28 7.51 3.40
C ILE A 52 16.38 6.50 2.71
N VAL A 53 15.36 6.05 3.41
CA VAL A 53 14.37 5.10 2.95
C VAL A 53 13.02 5.79 2.81
N THR A 54 12.34 5.61 1.69
CA THR A 54 10.99 6.13 1.47
C THR A 54 9.98 5.01 1.67
N ILE A 55 8.96 5.25 2.48
CA ILE A 55 7.84 4.33 2.62
C ILE A 55 6.51 5.04 2.35
N ASP A 56 5.64 4.44 1.54
CA ASP A 56 4.39 5.03 1.07
C ASP A 56 3.28 3.96 0.89
N GLY A 57 2.05 4.40 0.59
CA GLY A 57 0.89 3.56 0.41
C GLY A 57 0.12 3.30 1.71
N ALA A 58 -0.29 2.07 1.96
CA ALA A 58 -1.10 1.66 3.12
C ALA A 58 -0.28 1.62 4.42
N ILE A 59 0.34 2.72 4.77
CA ILE A 59 1.12 2.94 5.98
C ILE A 59 0.54 4.14 6.75
N ASN A 60 0.66 4.16 8.08
CA ASN A 60 0.02 5.21 8.88
C ASN A 60 0.70 6.58 8.76
N ARG A 61 2.02 6.61 8.52
CA ARG A 61 2.80 7.84 8.32
C ARG A 61 3.74 7.69 7.12
N PRO A 62 3.25 7.89 5.90
CA PRO A 62 4.10 7.86 4.71
C PRO A 62 5.10 9.02 4.76
N ALA A 63 6.39 8.71 4.65
CA ALA A 63 7.48 9.68 4.72
C ALA A 63 8.82 9.09 4.26
N LYS A 64 9.84 9.95 4.27
CA LYS A 64 11.25 9.55 4.18
C LYS A 64 11.81 9.41 5.59
N TYR A 65 12.38 8.26 5.88
CA TYR A 65 12.98 7.94 7.17
C TYR A 65 14.48 7.74 7.01
N GLU A 66 15.23 8.19 8.01
CA GLU A 66 16.65 7.91 8.11
C GLU A 66 16.85 6.54 8.77
N ALA A 67 17.43 5.60 8.04
CA ALA A 67 17.77 4.28 8.55
C ALA A 67 19.21 4.27 9.12
N GLY A 68 19.40 3.52 10.19
CA GLY A 68 20.75 3.17 10.69
C GLY A 68 21.38 2.09 9.82
N ASP A 69 22.66 1.80 10.09
CA ASP A 69 23.35 0.70 9.45
C ASP A 69 22.67 -0.64 9.82
N ASP A 70 22.55 -1.53 8.83
CA ASP A 70 21.90 -2.86 8.97
C ASP A 70 20.45 -2.85 9.50
N GLN A 71 19.76 -1.73 9.39
CA GLN A 71 18.40 -1.61 9.89
C GLN A 71 17.41 -2.46 9.07
N LYS A 72 16.46 -3.08 9.77
CA LYS A 72 15.43 -3.94 9.15
C LYS A 72 14.24 -3.14 8.65
N LEU A 73 13.55 -3.68 7.66
CA LEU A 73 12.31 -3.10 7.13
C LEU A 73 11.24 -2.94 8.23
N ILE A 74 11.17 -3.87 9.20
CA ILE A 74 10.24 -3.76 10.33
C ILE A 74 10.42 -2.45 11.10
N SER A 75 11.65 -2.03 11.34
CA SER A 75 11.92 -0.77 12.06
C SER A 75 11.42 0.46 11.30
N ILE A 76 11.53 0.47 9.97
CA ILE A 76 10.99 1.56 9.14
C ILE A 76 9.47 1.60 9.23
N ILE A 77 8.82 0.43 9.25
CA ILE A 77 7.38 0.31 9.44
C ILE A 77 6.97 0.81 10.83
N GLU A 78 7.74 0.50 11.87
CA GLU A 78 7.52 1.02 13.23
C GLU A 78 7.66 2.54 13.29
N TYR A 79 8.67 3.12 12.63
CA TYR A 79 8.83 4.58 12.52
C TYR A 79 7.66 5.23 11.81
N ALA A 80 7.09 4.55 10.81
CA ALA A 80 5.89 4.96 10.11
C ALA A 80 4.59 4.72 10.92
N ASN A 81 4.70 4.38 12.21
CA ASN A 81 3.58 4.10 13.12
C ASN A 81 2.73 2.90 12.69
N GLY A 82 3.36 1.94 12.00
CA GLY A 82 2.72 0.69 11.59
C GLY A 82 1.91 0.78 10.31
N ILE A 83 1.42 -0.36 9.91
CA ILE A 83 0.68 -0.60 8.67
C ILE A 83 -0.79 -0.22 8.85
N ASN A 84 -1.39 0.34 7.81
CA ASN A 84 -2.81 0.67 7.80
C ASN A 84 -3.66 -0.62 7.68
N ARG A 85 -4.90 -0.59 8.21
CA ARG A 85 -5.82 -1.74 8.21
C ARG A 85 -6.24 -2.22 6.82
N ASN A 86 -6.15 -1.33 5.84
CA ASN A 86 -6.48 -1.63 4.44
C ASN A 86 -5.27 -2.09 3.62
N ALA A 87 -4.14 -2.40 4.24
CA ALA A 87 -2.94 -2.83 3.55
C ALA A 87 -3.07 -4.23 2.94
N ASP A 88 -2.66 -4.37 1.70
CA ASP A 88 -2.49 -5.67 1.04
C ASP A 88 -1.08 -6.20 1.26
N LEU A 89 -0.91 -6.97 2.33
CA LEU A 89 0.38 -7.53 2.73
C LEU A 89 0.94 -8.59 1.76
N LYS A 90 0.21 -8.95 0.71
CA LYS A 90 0.68 -9.82 -0.36
C LYS A 90 1.20 -9.04 -1.57
N ASN A 91 1.01 -7.73 -1.59
CA ASN A 91 1.41 -6.84 -2.67
C ASN A 91 2.25 -5.68 -2.13
N ILE A 92 3.43 -6.03 -1.61
CA ILE A 92 4.44 -5.10 -1.12
C ILE A 92 5.52 -4.98 -2.19
N SER A 93 5.85 -3.76 -2.59
CA SER A 93 6.94 -3.45 -3.51
C SER A 93 8.07 -2.80 -2.75
N LEU A 94 9.27 -3.36 -2.84
CA LEU A 94 10.51 -2.72 -2.43
C LEU A 94 11.37 -2.57 -3.67
N GLU A 95 11.68 -1.34 -4.04
CA GLU A 95 12.51 -1.02 -5.18
C GLU A 95 13.84 -0.46 -4.69
N ARG A 96 14.93 -0.99 -5.23
CA ARG A 96 16.30 -0.66 -4.86
C ARG A 96 17.15 -0.42 -6.09
N LEU A 97 18.01 0.57 -6.03
CA LEU A 97 18.98 0.83 -7.07
C LEU A 97 20.20 -0.10 -6.89
N VAL A 98 20.35 -1.08 -7.79
CA VAL A 98 21.48 -2.03 -7.79
C VAL A 98 22.23 -1.89 -9.10
N ASP A 99 23.52 -1.56 -9.03
CA ASP A 99 24.39 -1.36 -10.20
C ASP A 99 23.80 -0.38 -11.24
N GLY A 100 23.22 0.73 -10.78
CA GLY A 100 22.60 1.76 -11.62
C GLY A 100 21.26 1.37 -12.25
N SER A 101 20.69 0.22 -11.89
CA SER A 101 19.38 -0.24 -12.36
C SER A 101 18.42 -0.42 -11.20
N LEU A 102 17.18 0.04 -11.38
CA LEU A 102 16.13 -0.18 -10.39
C LEU A 102 15.69 -1.64 -10.41
N LYS A 103 15.78 -2.32 -9.27
CA LYS A 103 15.36 -3.71 -9.12
C LYS A 103 14.30 -3.83 -8.05
N THR A 104 13.31 -4.68 -8.29
CA THR A 104 12.32 -5.05 -7.28
C THR A 104 12.86 -6.17 -6.41
N ILE A 105 12.94 -5.91 -5.12
CA ILE A 105 13.31 -6.90 -4.10
C ILE A 105 12.03 -7.59 -3.64
N PRO A 106 11.95 -8.91 -3.69
CA PRO A 106 10.73 -9.63 -3.29
C PRO A 106 10.45 -9.46 -1.78
N VAL A 107 9.26 -9.01 -1.46
CA VAL A 107 8.69 -8.97 -0.09
C VAL A 107 7.38 -9.76 -0.13
N PRO A 108 7.40 -11.09 -0.02
CA PRO A 108 6.22 -11.92 -0.25
C PRO A 108 5.06 -11.67 0.72
N ASN A 109 5.38 -11.26 1.95
CA ASN A 109 4.42 -10.90 2.99
C ASN A 109 5.14 -10.25 4.19
N ASP A 110 4.39 -9.91 5.23
CA ASP A 110 4.87 -9.27 6.47
C ASP A 110 5.89 -10.10 7.26
N SER A 111 5.90 -11.43 7.14
CA SER A 111 6.89 -12.29 7.82
C SER A 111 8.34 -12.02 7.37
N TYR A 112 8.54 -11.34 6.25
CA TYR A 112 9.87 -10.99 5.73
C TYR A 112 10.39 -9.64 6.24
N PHE A 113 9.61 -8.87 6.98
CA PHE A 113 10.03 -7.55 7.45
C PHE A 113 11.27 -7.58 8.35
N ASP A 114 11.41 -8.61 9.16
CA ASP A 114 12.60 -8.84 10.00
C ASP A 114 13.81 -9.39 9.24
N ALA A 115 13.59 -9.94 8.04
CA ALA A 115 14.64 -10.57 7.26
C ALA A 115 15.33 -9.58 6.30
N ILE A 116 14.64 -8.51 5.90
CA ILE A 116 15.12 -7.58 4.89
C ILE A 116 15.83 -6.39 5.56
N ASN A 117 17.11 -6.20 5.25
CA ASN A 117 17.81 -4.97 5.56
C ASN A 117 17.44 -3.90 4.54
N VAL A 118 17.18 -2.69 5.02
CA VAL A 118 16.96 -1.54 4.14
C VAL A 118 18.27 -0.88 3.77
N GLU A 119 18.32 -0.28 2.59
CA GLU A 119 19.49 0.41 2.07
C GLU A 119 19.14 1.83 1.62
N ASP A 120 20.17 2.66 1.41
CA ASP A 120 19.96 4.03 0.96
C ASP A 120 19.25 4.08 -0.39
N GLY A 121 18.23 4.95 -0.47
CA GLY A 121 17.42 5.12 -1.68
C GLY A 121 16.31 4.09 -1.86
N ASP A 122 16.12 3.14 -0.94
CA ASP A 122 15.02 2.18 -1.01
C ASP A 122 13.67 2.89 -1.07
N LEU A 123 12.81 2.43 -1.96
CA LEU A 123 11.43 2.85 -2.10
C LEU A 123 10.51 1.68 -1.77
N ILE A 124 9.79 1.79 -0.67
CA ILE A 124 8.86 0.78 -0.18
C ILE A 124 7.45 1.28 -0.42
N TYR A 125 6.64 0.47 -1.11
CA TYR A 125 5.24 0.77 -1.34
C TYR A 125 4.36 -0.39 -0.92
N ILE A 126 3.47 -0.15 0.02
CA ILE A 126 2.48 -1.12 0.49
C ILE A 126 1.16 -0.78 -0.16
N ARG A 127 0.66 -1.66 -1.02
CA ARG A 127 -0.60 -1.43 -1.72
C ARG A 127 -1.79 -1.47 -0.76
N GLU A 128 -2.80 -0.69 -1.08
CA GLU A 128 -4.09 -0.81 -0.42
C GLU A 128 -4.89 -1.95 -1.04
N TYR A 129 -5.65 -2.67 -0.22
CA TYR A 129 -6.70 -3.52 -0.74
C TYR A 129 -7.69 -2.66 -1.53
N PRO A 130 -8.00 -3.03 -2.76
CA PRO A 130 -9.11 -2.40 -3.44
C PRO A 130 -10.38 -2.81 -2.70
N TYR A 131 -10.87 -1.95 -1.81
CA TYR A 131 -12.20 -2.11 -1.25
C TYR A 131 -13.19 -2.00 -2.39
N ARG A 132 -13.98 -3.06 -2.58
CA ARG A 132 -15.09 -3.06 -3.51
C ARG A 132 -16.37 -2.91 -2.72
N GLU A 133 -17.22 -2.03 -3.16
CA GLU A 133 -18.58 -1.95 -2.62
C GLU A 133 -19.47 -2.89 -3.41
N ALA A 134 -20.27 -3.67 -2.67
CA ALA A 134 -21.32 -4.50 -3.24
C ALA A 134 -22.65 -4.11 -2.63
N LYS A 135 -23.64 -3.83 -3.47
CA LYS A 135 -25.01 -3.53 -3.05
C LYS A 135 -25.84 -4.82 -3.07
N ILE A 136 -26.51 -5.09 -1.96
CA ILE A 136 -27.49 -6.17 -1.87
C ILE A 136 -28.87 -5.60 -1.57
N SER A 137 -29.88 -6.08 -2.27
CA SER A 137 -31.28 -5.67 -2.13
C SER A 137 -32.19 -6.88 -2.25
N GLY A 138 -33.47 -6.70 -1.93
CA GLY A 138 -34.45 -7.77 -1.97
C GLY A 138 -34.62 -8.47 -0.62
N ALA A 139 -34.89 -9.78 -0.63
CA ALA A 139 -35.29 -10.56 0.54
C ALA A 139 -34.10 -10.94 1.45
N VAL A 140 -33.38 -9.94 1.94
CA VAL A 140 -32.32 -10.07 2.97
C VAL A 140 -32.67 -9.24 4.18
N LEU A 141 -32.19 -9.61 5.36
CA LEU A 141 -32.57 -8.95 6.62
C LEU A 141 -32.11 -7.48 6.68
N LYS A 142 -30.96 -7.13 6.10
CA LYS A 142 -30.44 -5.77 6.07
C LYS A 142 -29.98 -5.43 4.66
N PRO A 143 -30.89 -4.99 3.76
CA PRO A 143 -30.50 -4.52 2.44
C PRO A 143 -29.62 -3.27 2.55
N GLY A 144 -28.61 -3.13 1.68
CA GLY A 144 -27.67 -1.99 1.72
C GLY A 144 -26.44 -2.20 0.89
N THR A 145 -25.49 -1.25 1.00
CA THR A 145 -24.18 -1.32 0.41
C THR A 145 -23.18 -1.76 1.47
N TYR A 146 -22.34 -2.74 1.12
CA TYR A 146 -21.35 -3.34 2.02
C TYR A 146 -19.98 -3.29 1.40
N THR A 147 -18.98 -2.96 2.22
CA THR A 147 -17.57 -3.06 1.85
C THR A 147 -17.14 -4.52 1.83
N MET A 148 -16.58 -4.95 0.70
CA MET A 148 -16.11 -6.31 0.47
C MET A 148 -14.60 -6.34 0.41
N ALA A 149 -13.99 -7.27 1.13
CA ALA A 149 -12.55 -7.51 1.04
C ALA A 149 -12.20 -8.34 -0.21
N ALA A 150 -10.91 -8.34 -0.59
CA ALA A 150 -10.45 -9.22 -1.64
C ALA A 150 -10.67 -10.70 -1.26
N GLY A 151 -11.38 -11.43 -2.11
CA GLY A 151 -11.75 -12.83 -1.88
C GLY A 151 -13.08 -13.05 -1.18
N ASP A 152 -13.76 -11.99 -0.71
CA ASP A 152 -15.15 -12.11 -0.22
C ASP A 152 -16.05 -12.62 -1.34
N THR A 153 -16.94 -13.53 -0.98
CA THR A 153 -17.92 -14.15 -1.88
C THR A 153 -19.30 -13.53 -1.72
N ILE A 154 -20.22 -13.87 -2.64
CA ILE A 154 -21.64 -13.50 -2.52
C ILE A 154 -22.23 -14.02 -1.19
N ASN A 155 -21.79 -15.20 -0.74
CA ASN A 155 -22.26 -15.75 0.53
C ASN A 155 -21.81 -14.90 1.73
N ASP A 156 -20.62 -14.33 1.67
CA ASP A 156 -20.12 -13.43 2.72
C ASP A 156 -20.88 -12.10 2.71
N LEU A 157 -21.26 -11.60 1.54
CA LEU A 157 -22.16 -10.44 1.40
C LEU A 157 -23.53 -10.72 2.03
N ILE A 158 -24.12 -11.89 1.76
CA ILE A 158 -25.40 -12.30 2.35
C ILE A 158 -25.30 -12.40 3.88
N LYS A 159 -24.19 -12.98 4.41
CA LYS A 159 -23.93 -13.03 5.86
C LYS A 159 -23.81 -11.63 6.46
N LYS A 160 -23.08 -10.72 5.82
CA LYS A 160 -22.97 -9.31 6.24
C LYS A 160 -24.33 -8.62 6.27
N ALA A 161 -25.22 -8.96 5.33
CA ALA A 161 -26.60 -8.49 5.29
C ALA A 161 -27.54 -9.18 6.31
N GLY A 162 -27.01 -10.04 7.18
CA GLY A 162 -27.75 -10.74 8.22
C GLY A 162 -28.46 -12.03 7.76
N GLY A 163 -28.25 -12.44 6.50
CA GLY A 163 -28.91 -13.59 5.90
C GLY A 163 -30.18 -13.26 5.15
N TYR A 164 -30.87 -14.29 4.71
CA TYR A 164 -32.13 -14.18 4.00
C TYR A 164 -33.32 -13.96 4.96
N THR A 165 -34.38 -13.33 4.46
CA THR A 165 -35.69 -13.32 5.14
C THR A 165 -36.39 -14.67 4.97
N GLU A 166 -37.39 -14.96 5.81
CA GLU A 166 -38.17 -16.21 5.74
C GLU A 166 -38.86 -16.44 4.37
N ASN A 167 -39.16 -15.37 3.65
CA ASN A 167 -39.83 -15.44 2.34
C ASN A 167 -38.86 -15.37 1.16
N ALA A 168 -37.56 -15.52 1.39
CA ALA A 168 -36.58 -15.42 0.34
C ALA A 168 -36.56 -16.64 -0.59
N TYR A 169 -36.67 -16.40 -1.89
CA TYR A 169 -36.45 -17.41 -2.91
C TYR A 169 -35.00 -17.36 -3.39
N GLN A 170 -34.17 -18.21 -2.81
CA GLN A 170 -32.71 -18.17 -3.01
C GLN A 170 -32.27 -18.40 -4.45
N PHE A 171 -33.02 -19.18 -5.24
CA PHE A 171 -32.76 -19.46 -6.65
C PHE A 171 -33.16 -18.30 -7.59
N GLY A 172 -33.88 -17.29 -7.09
CA GLY A 172 -34.23 -16.08 -7.83
C GLY A 172 -33.21 -14.96 -7.71
N ALA A 173 -32.05 -15.19 -7.13
CA ALA A 173 -31.01 -14.18 -7.00
C ALA A 173 -30.43 -13.82 -8.37
N VAL A 174 -30.32 -12.52 -8.64
CA VAL A 174 -29.71 -11.97 -9.85
C VAL A 174 -28.46 -11.22 -9.46
N TYR A 175 -27.33 -11.59 -10.04
CA TYR A 175 -26.05 -10.88 -9.91
C TYR A 175 -25.90 -9.88 -11.04
N LEU A 176 -25.77 -8.61 -10.69
CA LEU A 176 -25.51 -7.52 -11.63
C LEU A 176 -24.09 -7.01 -11.41
N ASN A 177 -23.28 -7.04 -12.46
CA ASN A 177 -21.95 -6.44 -12.47
C ASN A 177 -21.94 -5.32 -13.53
N GLU A 178 -21.76 -4.08 -13.08
CA GLU A 178 -21.78 -2.92 -13.98
C GLU A 178 -20.62 -2.94 -14.96
N ASP A 179 -19.43 -3.40 -14.55
CA ASP A 179 -18.28 -3.54 -15.45
C ASP A 179 -18.54 -4.59 -16.52
N ALA A 180 -19.10 -5.75 -16.13
CA ALA A 180 -19.47 -6.80 -17.10
C ALA A 180 -20.60 -6.34 -18.01
N LYS A 181 -21.53 -5.51 -17.50
CA LYS A 181 -22.59 -4.91 -18.31
C LYS A 181 -22.02 -3.98 -19.37
N ALA A 182 -21.08 -3.09 -19.00
CA ALA A 182 -20.44 -2.17 -19.94
C ALA A 182 -19.68 -2.93 -21.03
N VAL A 183 -18.92 -3.98 -20.67
CA VAL A 183 -18.22 -4.85 -21.64
C VAL A 183 -19.20 -5.57 -22.57
N ASN A 184 -20.32 -6.08 -22.04
CA ASN A 184 -21.32 -6.76 -22.84
C ASN A 184 -22.06 -5.81 -23.81
N GLU A 185 -22.36 -4.59 -23.39
CA GLU A 185 -22.96 -3.57 -24.28
C GLU A 185 -22.01 -3.18 -25.41
N LEU A 186 -20.70 -2.97 -25.10
CA LEU A 186 -19.69 -2.70 -26.10
C LEU A 186 -19.54 -3.87 -27.09
N SER A 187 -19.49 -5.10 -26.60
CA SER A 187 -19.38 -6.30 -27.44
C SER A 187 -20.60 -6.48 -28.33
N LYS A 188 -21.78 -6.17 -27.83
CA LYS A 188 -23.03 -6.19 -28.59
C LYS A 188 -23.01 -5.17 -29.74
N GLU A 189 -22.51 -3.95 -29.47
CA GLU A 189 -22.41 -2.92 -30.49
C GLU A 189 -21.42 -3.33 -31.60
N ILE A 190 -20.26 -3.89 -31.23
CA ILE A 190 -19.28 -4.40 -32.17
C ILE A 190 -19.87 -5.50 -33.09
N LEU A 191 -20.54 -6.48 -32.47
CA LEU A 191 -21.18 -7.57 -33.19
C LEU A 191 -22.29 -7.06 -34.14
N TYR A 192 -23.00 -6.04 -33.70
CA TYR A 192 -24.05 -5.43 -34.55
C TYR A 192 -23.45 -4.72 -35.76
N GLN A 193 -22.36 -3.99 -35.58
CA GLN A 193 -21.63 -3.34 -36.70
C GLN A 193 -21.05 -4.37 -37.67
N GLU A 194 -20.40 -5.42 -37.19
CA GLU A 194 -19.88 -6.51 -38.02
C GLU A 194 -21.01 -7.20 -38.81
N PHE A 195 -22.18 -7.39 -38.21
CA PHE A 195 -23.34 -7.96 -38.89
C PHE A 195 -23.84 -7.05 -40.02
N LEU A 196 -23.93 -5.74 -39.81
CA LEU A 196 -24.29 -4.77 -40.83
C LEU A 196 -23.29 -4.74 -41.96
N ASP A 197 -22.01 -4.73 -41.66
CA ASP A 197 -20.93 -4.75 -42.69
C ASP A 197 -20.98 -6.01 -43.55
N ASN A 198 -21.25 -7.17 -42.95
CA ASN A 198 -21.44 -8.42 -43.65
C ASN A 198 -22.66 -8.39 -44.61
N ILE A 199 -23.79 -7.84 -44.15
CA ILE A 199 -24.99 -7.67 -45.00
C ILE A 199 -24.70 -6.76 -46.19
N ILE A 200 -24.00 -5.64 -45.97
CA ILE A 200 -23.61 -4.71 -47.03
C ILE A 200 -22.69 -5.40 -48.03
N ALA A 201 -21.68 -6.13 -47.57
CA ALA A 201 -20.76 -6.88 -48.43
C ALA A 201 -21.48 -7.91 -49.28
N VAL A 202 -22.40 -8.70 -48.72
CA VAL A 202 -23.21 -9.69 -49.45
C VAL A 202 -24.16 -9.00 -50.44
N SER A 203 -24.77 -7.87 -50.07
CA SER A 203 -25.65 -7.13 -50.98
C SER A 203 -24.91 -6.57 -52.20
N GLN A 204 -23.68 -6.10 -52.00
CA GLN A 204 -22.83 -5.58 -53.11
C GLN A 204 -22.37 -6.69 -54.07
N GLN A 205 -22.14 -7.92 -53.59
CA GLN A 205 -21.81 -9.06 -54.43
C GLN A 205 -22.97 -9.51 -55.34
N ASN A 206 -24.23 -9.31 -54.90
CA ASN A 206 -25.42 -9.70 -55.65
C ASN A 206 -25.89 -8.65 -56.68
N ILE A 207 -25.31 -7.45 -56.73
CA ILE A 207 -25.69 -6.38 -57.67
C ILE A 207 -24.72 -6.34 -58.88
N GLY A 208 -23.59 -7.09 -58.81
CA GLY A 208 -22.55 -7.11 -59.87
C GLY A 208 -22.53 -8.36 -60.76
N GLY A 209 -23.63 -9.17 -60.80
CA GLY A 209 -23.78 -10.34 -61.61
C GLY A 209 -24.82 -10.19 -62.69
#